data_e378662c0ad25fb5fc0437dea22d34fc
#
_entry.id   e378662c0ad25fb5fc0437dea22d34fc
#
_cell.length_a   1.000
_cell.length_b   1.000
_cell.length_c   1.000
_cell.angle_alpha   90.00
_cell.angle_beta   90.00
_cell.angle_gamma   90.00
#
_symmetry.space_group_name_H-M   'P 1'
#
loop_
_entity.id
_entity.type
_entity.pdbx_description
1 polymer ?
#
loop_
_entity_poly.entity_id
_entity_poly.type
_entity_poly.pdbx_seq_one_letter_code
_entity_poly.pdbx_strand_id
1 'polypeptide(L)'
;HKRFGNKSFEELFNNAIYYADNGFPITEVVGYYLQLSSERYKDYPNFKDVWMPNGEALKKGDVFVNKDLANTYKKIAKSYGESFYKGDIAQTISKFITEQGGFLSVEDLKSYKAEWIKPVSSNYRGFDVWELPPNGQGIAALQILNILEQYDIASMGHNSAEYIHLFTEAKKL
;
A
#
# COMPACT_ATOMS: atom_id res chain seq x y z
N HIS A 1 -16.22 5.35 2.03
CA HIS A 1 -17.03 6.23 1.20
C HIS A 1 -18.51 6.09 1.47
N LYS A 2 -19.10 4.88 1.44
CA LYS A 2 -20.56 4.65 1.70
C LYS A 2 -21.05 5.27 3.00
N ARG A 3 -20.22 5.33 4.04
CA ARG A 3 -20.59 5.81 5.37
C ARG A 3 -20.29 7.31 5.58
N PHE A 4 -19.20 7.81 4.98
CA PHE A 4 -18.68 9.14 5.29
C PHE A 4 -18.43 10.03 4.06
N GLY A 5 -18.50 9.48 2.83
CA GLY A 5 -18.25 10.22 1.62
C GLY A 5 -19.39 11.19 1.28
N ASN A 6 -19.04 12.40 0.87
CA ASN A 6 -19.96 13.44 0.44
C ASN A 6 -19.81 13.83 -1.03
N LYS A 7 -18.83 13.26 -1.73
CA LYS A 7 -18.64 13.38 -3.18
C LYS A 7 -19.12 12.12 -3.88
N SER A 8 -19.36 12.17 -5.19
CA SER A 8 -19.60 10.95 -5.94
C SER A 8 -18.36 10.06 -5.94
N PHE A 9 -18.55 8.75 -5.99
CA PHE A 9 -17.43 7.81 -6.04
C PHE A 9 -16.56 8.04 -7.28
N GLU A 10 -17.18 8.39 -8.38
CA GLU A 10 -16.51 8.67 -9.65
C GLU A 10 -15.60 9.89 -9.58
N GLU A 11 -16.05 10.99 -8.94
CA GLU A 11 -15.24 12.20 -8.74
C GLU A 11 -13.94 11.94 -7.97
N LEU A 12 -13.92 10.95 -7.07
CA LEU A 12 -12.73 10.63 -6.28
C LEU A 12 -11.58 10.12 -7.16
N PHE A 13 -11.88 9.59 -8.34
CA PHE A 13 -10.89 9.06 -9.28
C PHE A 13 -10.36 10.10 -10.28
N ASN A 14 -10.97 11.27 -10.39
CA ASN A 14 -10.64 12.25 -11.44
C ASN A 14 -9.15 12.57 -11.50
N ASN A 15 -8.53 12.90 -10.36
CA ASN A 15 -7.10 13.23 -10.32
C ASN A 15 -6.22 12.02 -10.60
N ALA A 16 -6.56 10.84 -10.07
CA ALA A 16 -5.81 9.61 -10.33
C ALA A 16 -5.86 9.22 -11.81
N ILE A 17 -7.03 9.32 -12.43
CA ILE A 17 -7.21 9.09 -13.87
C ILE A 17 -6.41 10.11 -14.67
N TYR A 18 -6.48 11.39 -14.30
CA TYR A 18 -5.77 12.46 -14.99
C TYR A 18 -4.25 12.21 -15.00
N TYR A 19 -3.65 11.93 -13.85
CA TYR A 19 -2.21 11.69 -13.76
C TYR A 19 -1.79 10.37 -14.42
N ALA A 20 -2.59 9.33 -14.34
CA ALA A 20 -2.30 8.07 -15.05
C ALA A 20 -2.39 8.25 -16.57
N ASP A 21 -3.33 9.05 -17.06
CA ASP A 21 -3.58 9.26 -18.48
C ASP A 21 -2.64 10.28 -19.13
N ASN A 22 -2.28 11.35 -18.41
CA ASN A 22 -1.46 12.46 -18.93
C ASN A 22 0.00 12.42 -18.40
N GLY A 23 0.23 11.64 -17.35
CA GLY A 23 1.54 11.48 -16.74
C GLY A 23 1.86 12.51 -15.65
N PHE A 24 2.92 12.22 -14.94
CA PHE A 24 3.52 13.09 -13.93
C PHE A 24 5.05 12.92 -13.92
N PRO A 25 5.82 13.95 -13.53
CA PRO A 25 7.26 13.87 -13.52
C PRO A 25 7.75 12.96 -12.38
N ILE A 26 8.71 12.08 -12.69
CA ILE A 26 9.38 11.22 -11.71
C ILE A 26 10.28 12.07 -10.82
N THR A 27 10.12 11.91 -9.50
CA THR A 27 10.99 12.55 -8.50
C THR A 27 12.34 11.83 -8.41
N GLU A 28 13.33 12.49 -7.79
CA GLU A 28 14.68 11.92 -7.65
C GLU A 28 14.70 10.59 -6.90
N VAL A 29 14.03 10.52 -5.76
CA VAL A 29 13.98 9.31 -4.93
C VAL A 29 13.24 8.18 -5.66
N VAL A 30 12.11 8.48 -6.30
CA VAL A 30 11.36 7.48 -7.08
C VAL A 30 12.19 6.98 -8.26
N GLY A 31 12.87 7.87 -8.99
CA GLY A 31 13.76 7.48 -10.11
C GLY A 31 14.91 6.57 -9.66
N TYR A 32 15.52 6.86 -8.52
CA TYR A 32 16.56 6.01 -7.94
C TYR A 32 16.03 4.58 -7.66
N TYR A 33 14.88 4.46 -7.00
CA TYR A 33 14.30 3.14 -6.71
C TYR A 33 13.79 2.41 -7.96
N LEU A 34 13.30 3.13 -8.97
CA LEU A 34 12.93 2.52 -10.25
C LEU A 34 14.13 1.91 -10.96
N GLN A 35 15.29 2.58 -10.95
CA GLN A 35 16.52 2.03 -11.50
C GLN A 35 16.96 0.74 -10.77
N LEU A 36 16.99 0.76 -9.44
CA LEU A 36 17.28 -0.45 -8.65
C LEU A 36 16.28 -1.59 -8.92
N SER A 37 15.00 -1.25 -9.00
CA SER A 37 13.93 -2.22 -9.24
C SER A 37 14.03 -2.82 -10.64
N SER A 38 14.42 -2.03 -11.65
CA SER A 38 14.53 -2.52 -13.02
C SER A 38 15.60 -3.60 -13.17
N GLU A 39 16.72 -3.47 -12.49
CA GLU A 39 17.74 -4.52 -12.47
C GLU A 39 17.21 -5.85 -11.91
N ARG A 40 16.34 -5.77 -10.93
CA ARG A 40 15.78 -6.93 -10.24
C ARG A 40 14.59 -7.56 -10.99
N TYR A 41 13.75 -6.73 -11.61
CA TYR A 41 12.42 -7.15 -12.08
C TYR A 41 12.24 -7.10 -13.60
N LYS A 42 13.24 -6.66 -14.38
CA LYS A 42 13.16 -6.52 -15.85
C LYS A 42 12.73 -7.79 -16.61
N ASP A 43 12.96 -8.95 -16.04
CA ASP A 43 12.62 -10.23 -16.67
C ASP A 43 11.26 -10.80 -16.24
N TYR A 44 10.55 -10.08 -15.34
CA TYR A 44 9.18 -10.44 -15.00
C TYR A 44 8.21 -10.00 -16.11
N PRO A 45 7.13 -10.77 -16.32
CA PRO A 45 6.12 -10.43 -17.34
C PRO A 45 5.58 -9.02 -17.21
N ASN A 46 5.49 -8.30 -18.31
CA ASN A 46 4.95 -6.93 -18.43
C ASN A 46 5.73 -5.83 -17.69
N PHE A 47 6.83 -6.16 -16.97
CA PHE A 47 7.56 -5.13 -16.22
C PHE A 47 8.18 -4.08 -17.17
N LYS A 48 8.82 -4.51 -18.25
CA LYS A 48 9.47 -3.60 -19.19
C LYS A 48 8.49 -2.68 -19.89
N ASP A 49 7.34 -3.19 -20.27
CA ASP A 49 6.32 -2.42 -20.99
C ASP A 49 5.80 -1.23 -20.19
N VAL A 50 5.72 -1.38 -18.88
CA VAL A 50 5.21 -0.35 -17.96
C VAL A 50 6.32 0.55 -17.42
N TRP A 51 7.42 -0.05 -16.94
CA TRP A 51 8.42 0.66 -16.15
C TRP A 51 9.70 1.02 -16.91
N MET A 52 9.84 0.49 -18.14
CA MET A 52 10.99 0.73 -19.02
C MET A 52 10.53 1.07 -20.44
N PRO A 53 9.69 2.10 -20.66
CA PRO A 53 9.00 2.34 -21.93
C PRO A 53 9.94 2.58 -23.11
N ASN A 54 11.19 2.99 -22.85
CA ASN A 54 12.23 3.19 -23.88
C ASN A 54 13.39 2.19 -23.73
N GLY A 55 13.15 1.04 -23.07
CA GLY A 55 14.18 0.04 -22.78
C GLY A 55 15.05 0.37 -21.57
N GLU A 56 14.88 1.54 -20.97
CA GLU A 56 15.57 2.00 -19.76
C GLU A 56 14.59 2.34 -18.66
N ALA A 57 15.02 2.17 -17.41
CA ALA A 57 14.23 2.59 -16.25
C ALA A 57 14.05 4.11 -16.26
N LEU A 58 12.84 4.55 -15.87
CA LEU A 58 12.52 5.95 -15.72
C LEU A 58 13.43 6.61 -14.67
N LYS A 59 13.86 7.84 -14.93
CA LYS A 59 14.72 8.64 -14.06
C LYS A 59 14.07 9.97 -13.70
N LYS A 60 14.69 10.71 -12.80
CA LYS A 60 14.26 12.06 -12.38
C LYS A 60 13.94 12.94 -13.58
N GLY A 61 12.76 13.50 -13.60
CA GLY A 61 12.27 14.42 -14.64
C GLY A 61 11.57 13.75 -15.81
N ASP A 62 11.70 12.44 -16.00
CA ASP A 62 10.93 11.72 -17.01
C ASP A 62 9.45 11.74 -16.65
N VAL A 63 8.59 11.81 -17.65
CA VAL A 63 7.14 11.77 -17.45
C VAL A 63 6.64 10.33 -17.53
N PHE A 64 6.12 9.82 -16.43
CA PHE A 64 5.50 8.49 -16.37
C PHE A 64 4.03 8.56 -16.72
N VAL A 65 3.65 7.83 -17.77
CA VAL A 65 2.26 7.67 -18.24
C VAL A 65 1.88 6.20 -18.16
N ASN A 66 0.68 5.90 -17.66
CA ASN A 66 0.14 4.54 -17.62
C ASN A 66 -1.33 4.54 -18.03
N LYS A 67 -1.57 4.44 -19.33
CA LYS A 67 -2.91 4.43 -19.94
C LYS A 67 -3.77 3.26 -19.44
N ASP A 68 -3.17 2.10 -19.21
CA ASP A 68 -3.88 0.91 -18.76
C ASP A 68 -4.37 1.10 -17.32
N LEU A 69 -3.55 1.72 -16.46
CA LEU A 69 -3.98 2.10 -15.11
C LEU A 69 -5.12 3.13 -15.15
N ALA A 70 -5.03 4.13 -16.05
CA ALA A 70 -6.09 5.10 -16.23
C ALA A 70 -7.42 4.42 -16.64
N ASN A 71 -7.36 3.47 -17.58
CA ASN A 71 -8.53 2.70 -18.01
C ASN A 71 -9.08 1.81 -16.88
N THR A 72 -8.21 1.21 -16.09
CA THR A 72 -8.59 0.43 -14.91
C THR A 72 -9.32 1.31 -13.89
N TYR A 73 -8.80 2.49 -13.58
CA TYR A 73 -9.46 3.44 -12.68
C TYR A 73 -10.82 3.91 -13.22
N LYS A 74 -10.95 4.18 -14.53
CA LYS A 74 -12.24 4.52 -15.16
C LYS A 74 -13.28 3.40 -14.96
N LYS A 75 -12.89 2.14 -15.11
CA LYS A 75 -13.77 0.99 -14.89
C LYS A 75 -14.17 0.86 -13.39
N ILE A 76 -13.22 0.97 -12.49
CA ILE A 76 -13.47 0.93 -11.04
C ILE A 76 -14.43 2.05 -10.63
N ALA A 77 -14.18 3.28 -11.09
CA ALA A 77 -15.00 4.43 -10.79
C ALA A 77 -16.45 4.23 -11.23
N LYS A 78 -16.67 3.82 -12.48
CA LYS A 78 -18.02 3.59 -13.07
C LYS A 78 -18.78 2.45 -12.37
N SER A 79 -18.08 1.41 -11.93
CA SER A 79 -18.71 0.23 -11.32
C SER A 79 -18.83 0.33 -9.80
N TYR A 80 -18.48 1.47 -9.21
CA TYR A 80 -18.40 1.63 -7.74
C TYR A 80 -17.53 0.55 -7.07
N GLY A 81 -16.45 0.12 -7.76
CA GLY A 81 -15.51 -0.90 -7.30
C GLY A 81 -15.89 -2.35 -7.65
N GLU A 82 -17.11 -2.60 -8.11
CA GLU A 82 -17.58 -3.98 -8.40
C GLU A 82 -16.73 -4.68 -9.48
N SER A 83 -16.25 -3.96 -10.50
CA SER A 83 -15.42 -4.52 -11.56
C SER A 83 -14.09 -5.09 -11.05
N PHE A 84 -13.56 -4.56 -9.94
CA PHE A 84 -12.33 -5.05 -9.33
C PHE A 84 -12.52 -6.42 -8.67
N TYR A 85 -13.65 -6.64 -8.00
CA TYR A 85 -13.90 -7.85 -7.23
C TYR A 85 -14.67 -8.93 -8.00
N LYS A 86 -15.54 -8.55 -8.93
CA LYS A 86 -16.49 -9.48 -9.57
C LYS A 86 -16.51 -9.38 -11.10
N GLY A 87 -15.83 -8.36 -11.70
CA GLY A 87 -15.87 -8.09 -13.14
C GLY A 87 -14.64 -8.59 -13.89
N ASP A 88 -14.39 -7.94 -15.01
CA ASP A 88 -13.30 -8.24 -15.93
C ASP A 88 -11.92 -8.02 -15.32
N ILE A 89 -11.78 -7.06 -14.38
CA ILE A 89 -10.53 -6.83 -13.67
C ILE A 89 -10.19 -8.04 -12.79
N ALA A 90 -11.16 -8.57 -12.03
CA ALA A 90 -10.95 -9.78 -11.22
C ALA A 90 -10.52 -10.98 -12.08
N GLN A 91 -11.15 -11.16 -13.24
CA GLN A 91 -10.79 -12.23 -14.18
C GLN A 91 -9.37 -12.06 -14.70
N THR A 92 -8.99 -10.84 -15.08
CA THR A 92 -7.64 -10.53 -15.58
C THR A 92 -6.58 -10.79 -14.51
N ILE A 93 -6.81 -10.35 -13.27
CA ILE A 93 -5.90 -10.59 -12.14
C ILE A 93 -5.74 -12.08 -11.88
N SER A 94 -6.85 -12.80 -11.72
CA SER A 94 -6.84 -14.23 -11.43
C SER A 94 -6.15 -15.02 -12.53
N LYS A 95 -6.45 -14.74 -13.79
CA LYS A 95 -5.82 -15.40 -14.94
C LYS A 95 -4.31 -15.19 -14.91
N PHE A 96 -3.84 -13.94 -14.79
CA PHE A 96 -2.41 -13.62 -14.75
C PHE A 96 -1.70 -14.33 -13.60
N ILE A 97 -2.26 -14.29 -12.39
CA ILE A 97 -1.67 -14.94 -11.20
C ILE A 97 -1.60 -16.45 -11.39
N THR A 98 -2.65 -17.07 -11.93
CA THR A 98 -2.68 -18.53 -12.18
C THR A 98 -1.67 -18.95 -13.26
N GLU A 99 -1.53 -18.19 -14.32
CA GLU A 99 -0.53 -18.42 -15.37
C GLU A 99 0.91 -18.33 -14.86
N GLN A 100 1.14 -17.57 -13.77
CA GLN A 100 2.43 -17.48 -13.08
C GLN A 100 2.60 -18.52 -11.94
N GLY A 101 1.66 -19.46 -11.79
CA GLY A 101 1.70 -20.50 -10.76
C GLY A 101 1.20 -20.05 -9.37
N GLY A 102 0.56 -18.89 -9.28
CA GLY A 102 -0.06 -18.41 -8.04
C GLY A 102 -1.49 -18.94 -7.84
N PHE A 103 -2.06 -18.67 -6.67
CA PHE A 103 -3.30 -19.32 -6.21
C PHE A 103 -4.51 -18.39 -6.10
N LEU A 104 -4.38 -17.08 -6.40
CA LEU A 104 -5.48 -16.13 -6.30
C LEU A 104 -6.54 -16.39 -7.39
N SER A 105 -7.71 -16.84 -6.98
CA SER A 105 -8.84 -17.12 -7.87
C SER A 105 -9.82 -15.96 -7.97
N VAL A 106 -10.69 -16.00 -8.97
CA VAL A 106 -11.83 -15.07 -9.10
C VAL A 106 -12.76 -15.18 -7.89
N GLU A 107 -12.94 -16.40 -7.35
CA GLU A 107 -13.83 -16.64 -6.22
C GLU A 107 -13.27 -16.03 -4.92
N ASP A 108 -11.94 -16.02 -4.74
CA ASP A 108 -11.29 -15.33 -3.62
C ASP A 108 -11.60 -13.82 -3.65
N LEU A 109 -11.45 -13.20 -4.81
CA LEU A 109 -11.78 -11.79 -4.98
C LEU A 109 -13.27 -11.51 -4.76
N LYS A 110 -14.14 -12.32 -5.33
CA LYS A 110 -15.59 -12.17 -5.27
C LYS A 110 -16.18 -12.41 -3.87
N SER A 111 -15.57 -13.30 -3.11
CA SER A 111 -15.99 -13.60 -1.73
C SER A 111 -15.52 -12.56 -0.72
N TYR A 112 -14.50 -11.77 -1.07
CA TYR A 112 -13.95 -10.74 -0.17
C TYR A 112 -15.00 -9.69 0.21
N LYS A 113 -15.07 -9.40 1.50
CA LYS A 113 -15.92 -8.34 2.08
C LYS A 113 -15.13 -7.54 3.09
N ALA A 114 -15.18 -6.22 2.96
CA ALA A 114 -14.66 -5.33 3.99
C ALA A 114 -15.58 -5.34 5.22
N GLU A 115 -14.99 -5.44 6.39
CA GLU A 115 -15.70 -5.48 7.67
C GLU A 115 -15.35 -4.28 8.54
N TRP A 116 -16.33 -3.80 9.28
CA TRP A 116 -16.13 -2.83 10.35
C TRP A 116 -15.71 -3.58 11.60
N ILE A 117 -14.49 -3.34 12.07
CA ILE A 117 -13.94 -3.98 13.26
C ILE A 117 -13.79 -2.97 14.39
N LYS A 118 -13.83 -3.45 15.63
CA LYS A 118 -13.54 -2.65 16.81
C LYS A 118 -12.02 -2.53 16.96
N PRO A 119 -11.45 -1.29 17.01
CA PRO A 119 -10.04 -1.13 17.29
C PRO A 119 -9.69 -1.62 18.69
N VAL A 120 -8.41 -1.96 18.89
CA VAL A 120 -7.82 -2.32 20.18
C VAL A 120 -6.98 -1.16 20.69
N SER A 121 -6.81 -1.05 22.00
CA SER A 121 -6.01 0.03 22.59
C SER A 121 -5.20 -0.45 23.78
N SER A 122 -4.13 0.29 24.08
CA SER A 122 -3.46 0.30 25.38
C SER A 122 -3.29 1.73 25.86
N ASN A 123 -3.25 1.93 27.19
CA ASN A 123 -2.89 3.22 27.73
C ASN A 123 -1.37 3.34 27.81
N TYR A 124 -0.82 4.43 27.31
CA TYR A 124 0.59 4.75 27.43
C TYR A 124 0.73 6.16 28.01
N ARG A 125 1.22 6.26 29.22
CA ARG A 125 1.48 7.51 29.95
C ARG A 125 0.26 8.46 29.96
N GLY A 126 -0.93 7.89 30.20
CA GLY A 126 -2.18 8.64 30.28
C GLY A 126 -2.89 8.88 28.93
N PHE A 127 -2.33 8.40 27.83
CA PHE A 127 -2.95 8.47 26.51
C PHE A 127 -3.38 7.09 26.02
N ASP A 128 -4.63 6.98 25.58
CA ASP A 128 -5.10 5.76 24.92
C ASP A 128 -4.64 5.73 23.46
N VAL A 129 -3.73 4.79 23.16
CA VAL A 129 -3.23 4.55 21.81
C VAL A 129 -4.07 3.45 21.16
N TRP A 130 -4.69 3.76 20.05
CA TRP A 130 -5.61 2.87 19.34
C TRP A 130 -4.99 2.34 18.07
N GLU A 131 -5.14 1.03 17.85
CA GLU A 131 -4.64 0.33 16.67
C GLU A 131 -5.69 -0.61 16.10
N LEU A 132 -5.52 -0.96 14.82
CA LEU A 132 -6.33 -2.01 14.21
C LEU A 132 -5.84 -3.38 14.69
N PRO A 133 -6.76 -4.33 14.97
CA PRO A 133 -6.37 -5.70 15.28
C PRO A 133 -5.66 -6.37 14.09
N PRO A 134 -5.02 -7.56 14.28
CA PRO A 134 -4.38 -8.26 13.16
C PRO A 134 -5.33 -8.39 11.96
N ASN A 135 -4.83 -8.06 10.81
CA ASN A 135 -3.66 -8.47 10.02
C ASN A 135 -2.45 -7.49 9.99
N GLY A 136 -2.58 -6.27 10.52
CA GLY A 136 -1.48 -5.33 10.61
C GLY A 136 -0.58 -5.56 11.83
N GLN A 137 0.40 -4.67 12.00
CA GLN A 137 1.36 -4.72 13.12
C GLN A 137 0.96 -3.82 14.30
N GLY A 138 -0.27 -3.32 14.34
CA GLY A 138 -0.74 -2.43 15.40
C GLY A 138 -0.62 -3.04 16.79
N ILE A 139 -0.93 -4.34 16.93
CA ILE A 139 -0.76 -5.05 18.21
C ILE A 139 0.69 -5.06 18.69
N ALA A 140 1.66 -5.19 17.79
CA ALA A 140 3.07 -5.13 18.16
C ALA A 140 3.45 -3.74 18.68
N ALA A 141 2.92 -2.67 18.08
CA ALA A 141 3.11 -1.31 18.56
C ALA A 141 2.57 -1.12 19.98
N LEU A 142 1.36 -1.62 20.26
CA LEU A 142 0.75 -1.55 21.59
C LEU A 142 1.55 -2.36 22.63
N GLN A 143 2.06 -3.53 22.26
CA GLN A 143 2.92 -4.34 23.15
C GLN A 143 4.25 -3.64 23.45
N ILE A 144 4.89 -3.05 22.43
CA ILE A 144 6.12 -2.25 22.62
C ILE A 144 5.85 -1.10 23.60
N LEU A 145 4.75 -0.36 23.43
CA LEU A 145 4.41 0.74 24.33
C LEU A 145 4.18 0.27 25.76
N ASN A 146 3.50 -0.84 25.98
CA ASN A 146 3.28 -1.41 27.31
C ASN A 146 4.59 -1.81 28.00
N ILE A 147 5.56 -2.31 27.23
CA ILE A 147 6.88 -2.64 27.78
C ILE A 147 7.65 -1.36 28.13
N LEU A 148 7.69 -0.41 27.18
CA LEU A 148 8.43 0.84 27.34
C LEU A 148 7.87 1.73 28.45
N GLU A 149 6.59 1.60 28.79
CA GLU A 149 5.98 2.34 29.90
C GLU A 149 6.64 2.08 31.25
N GLN A 150 7.24 0.91 31.42
CA GLN A 150 7.93 0.51 32.64
C GLN A 150 9.29 1.23 32.87
N TYR A 151 9.74 2.01 31.89
CA TYR A 151 11.06 2.65 31.89
C TYR A 151 10.97 4.16 31.74
N ASP A 152 11.89 4.91 32.32
CA ASP A 152 12.00 6.35 32.10
C ASP A 152 12.76 6.67 30.79
N ILE A 153 12.01 6.52 29.67
CA ILE A 153 12.55 6.78 28.32
C ILE A 153 13.07 8.22 28.17
N ALA A 154 12.41 9.18 28.85
CA ALA A 154 12.76 10.59 28.72
C ALA A 154 14.17 10.88 29.25
N SER A 155 14.58 10.22 30.33
CA SER A 155 15.91 10.39 30.93
C SER A 155 17.04 9.77 30.09
N MET A 156 16.75 8.81 29.23
CA MET A 156 17.75 8.12 28.40
C MET A 156 18.33 9.01 27.28
N GLY A 157 17.61 10.05 26.87
CA GLY A 157 17.98 10.90 25.77
C GLY A 157 17.63 10.34 24.38
N HIS A 158 17.41 11.25 23.44
CA HIS A 158 17.02 10.89 22.07
C HIS A 158 18.13 10.11 21.34
N ASN A 159 17.79 8.96 20.78
CA ASN A 159 18.73 8.08 20.07
C ASN A 159 19.97 7.64 20.86
N SER A 160 19.91 7.63 22.20
CA SER A 160 20.97 7.06 23.02
C SER A 160 21.09 5.54 22.81
N ALA A 161 22.24 4.97 23.16
CA ALA A 161 22.44 3.52 23.10
C ALA A 161 21.45 2.77 23.98
N GLU A 162 21.14 3.29 25.18
CA GLU A 162 20.16 2.72 26.11
C GLU A 162 18.75 2.73 25.51
N TYR A 163 18.31 3.86 24.92
CA TYR A 163 17.01 3.94 24.27
C TYR A 163 16.90 2.96 23.08
N ILE A 164 17.91 2.94 22.20
CA ILE A 164 17.93 2.04 21.04
C ILE A 164 17.92 0.58 21.47
N HIS A 165 18.72 0.22 22.48
CA HIS A 165 18.75 -1.12 23.03
C HIS A 165 17.38 -1.54 23.57
N LEU A 166 16.80 -0.74 24.47
CA LEU A 166 15.51 -1.04 25.07
C LEU A 166 14.39 -1.16 24.04
N PHE A 167 14.34 -0.24 23.09
CA PHE A 167 13.35 -0.28 22.02
C PHE A 167 13.51 -1.54 21.13
N THR A 168 14.75 -1.91 20.85
CA THR A 168 15.07 -3.12 20.07
C THR A 168 14.66 -4.39 20.79
N GLU A 169 14.94 -4.48 22.11
CA GLU A 169 14.50 -5.63 22.92
C GLU A 169 12.96 -5.72 23.00
N ALA A 170 12.28 -4.59 23.21
CA ALA A 170 10.82 -4.55 23.22
C ALA A 170 10.21 -4.97 21.86
N LYS A 171 10.90 -4.74 20.75
CA LYS A 171 10.45 -5.13 19.40
C LYS A 171 10.65 -6.62 19.09
N LYS A 172 11.50 -7.34 19.82
CA LYS A 172 11.78 -8.78 19.59
C LYS A 172 10.63 -9.71 20.03
N LEU A 173 9.68 -9.21 20.80
CA LEU A 173 8.51 -9.95 21.24
C LEU A 173 7.41 -9.94 20.19
#